data_351fb12a5e09657dd82fcf4b5f93d58e
#
_entry.id   351fb12a5e09657dd82fcf4b5f93d58e
#
_cell.length_a   1.000
_cell.length_b   1.000
_cell.length_c   1.000
_cell.angle_alpha   90.00
_cell.angle_beta   90.00
_cell.angle_gamma   90.00
#
_symmetry.space_group_name_H-M   'P 1'
#
loop_
_entity.id
_entity.type
_entity.pdbx_description
1 polymer ?
#
loop_
_entity_poly.entity_id
_entity_poly.type
_entity_poly.pdbx_seq_one_letter_code
_entity_poly.pdbx_strand_id
1 'polypeptide(L)'
;MTVQWLESPSAGVSYPAAPWHMVGSLWLTLFKVREAVDELRPAGIYGAAFVSYEEGSPLTYSEFLVARPISTDGHGRRVSITDIWVDSPASVAGGRELWAIPKGLADFTLESEHRGPFSSTDWTITQGRTPVAAATFKDVSRAAVRLPFKGGTWQPGIDDTDGQERTATLQGSSKALPARAHWDINPDGPVGFLAGARQLASFRQAAFRMSFG
;
A
#
# COMPACT_ATOMS: atom_id res chain seq x y z
N MET A 1 -16.13 5.59 -19.20
CA MET A 1 -16.49 4.17 -18.92
C MET A 1 -17.36 4.15 -17.67
N THR A 2 -18.49 3.48 -17.71
CA THR A 2 -19.33 3.31 -16.50
C THR A 2 -18.68 2.28 -15.59
N VAL A 3 -18.42 2.63 -14.34
CA VAL A 3 -17.88 1.69 -13.34
C VAL A 3 -19.02 0.79 -12.88
N GLN A 4 -18.84 -0.52 -12.98
CA GLN A 4 -19.76 -1.49 -12.40
C GLN A 4 -19.50 -1.59 -10.90
N TRP A 5 -20.54 -1.61 -10.09
CA TRP A 5 -20.48 -1.77 -8.64
C TRP A 5 -21.00 -3.14 -8.23
N LEU A 6 -20.37 -3.74 -7.24
CA LEU A 6 -20.73 -5.00 -6.61
C LEU A 6 -21.14 -4.74 -5.17
N GLU A 7 -22.09 -5.51 -4.66
CA GLU A 7 -22.51 -5.46 -3.25
C GLU A 7 -21.72 -6.49 -2.46
N SER A 8 -21.15 -6.06 -1.33
CA SER A 8 -20.47 -6.96 -0.40
C SER A 8 -21.51 -7.72 0.42
N PRO A 9 -21.52 -9.06 0.37
CA PRO A 9 -22.43 -9.87 1.17
C PRO A 9 -22.18 -9.76 2.68
N SER A 10 -20.92 -9.50 3.07
CA SER A 10 -20.49 -9.50 4.46
C SER A 10 -20.48 -8.11 5.10
N ALA A 11 -20.18 -7.06 4.32
CA ALA A 11 -19.97 -5.71 4.85
C ALA A 11 -21.15 -4.75 4.61
N GLY A 12 -22.14 -5.11 3.76
CA GLY A 12 -23.29 -4.25 3.43
C GLY A 12 -22.90 -2.94 2.74
N VAL A 13 -21.77 -2.91 2.05
CA VAL A 13 -21.28 -1.76 1.27
C VAL A 13 -20.99 -2.19 -0.16
N SER A 14 -21.18 -1.26 -1.10
CA SER A 14 -20.84 -1.48 -2.50
C SER A 14 -19.39 -1.12 -2.78
N TYR A 15 -18.75 -1.84 -3.70
CA TYR A 15 -17.41 -1.55 -4.19
C TYR A 15 -17.30 -1.74 -5.70
N PRO A 16 -16.31 -1.11 -6.38
CA PRO A 16 -16.16 -1.25 -7.83
C PRO A 16 -15.72 -2.65 -8.22
N ALA A 17 -16.25 -3.18 -9.34
CA ALA A 17 -15.75 -4.42 -9.94
C ALA A 17 -14.31 -4.24 -10.45
N ALA A 18 -13.53 -5.34 -10.43
CA ALA A 18 -12.19 -5.36 -11.03
C ALA A 18 -12.24 -5.20 -12.57
N PRO A 19 -11.19 -4.64 -13.21
CA PRO A 19 -10.00 -4.05 -12.59
C PRO A 19 -10.22 -2.61 -12.09
N TRP A 20 -9.50 -2.22 -11.03
CA TRP A 20 -9.53 -0.84 -10.55
C TRP A 20 -8.48 0.01 -11.27
N HIS A 21 -8.96 1.08 -11.91
CA HIS A 21 -8.09 2.07 -12.55
C HIS A 21 -7.83 3.21 -11.58
N MET A 22 -6.64 3.24 -11.01
CA MET A 22 -6.29 4.11 -9.91
C MET A 22 -5.33 5.21 -10.33
N VAL A 23 -5.51 6.39 -9.74
CA VAL A 23 -4.64 7.57 -9.87
C VAL A 23 -4.21 7.98 -8.47
N GLY A 24 -2.98 8.45 -8.31
CA GLY A 24 -2.53 8.90 -6.99
C GLY A 24 -1.03 9.02 -6.86
N SER A 25 -0.59 9.00 -5.62
CA SER A 25 0.82 9.06 -5.25
C SER A 25 1.14 8.03 -4.16
N LEU A 26 2.36 7.49 -4.19
CA LEU A 26 2.83 6.48 -3.24
C LEU A 26 4.20 6.88 -2.69
N TRP A 27 4.40 6.70 -1.39
CA TRP A 27 5.65 6.92 -0.66
C TRP A 27 6.09 5.61 -0.03
N LEU A 28 7.22 5.06 -0.49
CA LEU A 28 7.73 3.73 -0.15
C LEU A 28 9.09 3.82 0.53
N THR A 29 9.28 3.04 1.58
CA THR A 29 10.61 2.73 2.15
C THR A 29 10.83 1.23 2.17
N LEU A 30 12.02 0.80 1.76
CA LEU A 30 12.48 -0.57 1.88
C LEU A 30 13.21 -0.76 3.21
N PHE A 31 12.81 -1.77 3.97
CA PHE A 31 13.39 -2.15 5.26
C PHE A 31 14.05 -3.51 5.19
N LYS A 32 15.12 -3.70 5.94
CA LYS A 32 15.74 -5.01 6.18
C LYS A 32 15.37 -5.51 7.57
N VAL A 33 14.49 -6.50 7.63
CA VAL A 33 14.10 -7.21 8.84
C VAL A 33 15.05 -8.41 9.02
N ARG A 34 15.70 -8.50 10.19
CA ARG A 34 16.75 -9.50 10.44
C ARG A 34 16.22 -10.80 11.01
N GLU A 35 15.16 -10.74 11.78
CA GLU A 35 14.55 -11.85 12.49
C GLU A 35 13.13 -12.07 12.01
N ALA A 36 12.71 -13.33 11.95
CA ALA A 36 11.33 -13.67 11.63
C ALA A 36 10.41 -13.27 12.80
N VAL A 37 9.25 -12.74 12.49
CA VAL A 37 8.18 -12.46 13.46
C VAL A 37 7.27 -13.67 13.58
N ASP A 38 6.85 -14.20 12.46
CA ASP A 38 5.98 -15.37 12.31
C ASP A 38 6.17 -15.98 10.90
N GLU A 39 5.35 -16.96 10.54
CA GLU A 39 5.40 -17.62 9.23
C GLU A 39 5.07 -16.68 8.05
N LEU A 40 4.19 -15.70 8.27
CA LEU A 40 3.83 -14.71 7.25
C LEU A 40 4.89 -13.61 7.12
N ARG A 41 5.62 -13.35 8.20
CA ARG A 41 6.65 -12.31 8.31
C ARG A 41 8.04 -12.89 8.60
N PRO A 42 8.64 -13.67 7.68
CA PRO A 42 10.01 -14.19 7.82
C PRO A 42 11.04 -13.06 7.73
N ALA A 43 12.26 -13.32 8.14
CA ALA A 43 13.37 -12.39 7.92
C ALA A 43 13.53 -12.07 6.42
N GLY A 44 13.75 -10.80 6.07
CA GLY A 44 13.80 -10.42 4.66
C GLY A 44 13.78 -8.92 4.40
N ILE A 45 13.47 -8.57 3.14
CA ILE A 45 13.22 -7.19 2.73
C ILE A 45 11.71 -6.97 2.70
N TYR A 46 11.29 -5.84 3.29
CA TYR A 46 9.91 -5.39 3.31
C TYR A 46 9.82 -4.00 2.71
N GLY A 47 8.75 -3.74 1.97
CA GLY A 47 8.34 -2.40 1.59
C GLY A 47 7.22 -1.94 2.50
N ALA A 48 7.39 -0.79 3.18
CA ALA A 48 6.30 -0.10 3.84
C ALA A 48 5.94 1.14 3.03
N ALA A 49 4.67 1.31 2.71
CA ALA A 49 4.22 2.39 1.83
C ALA A 49 2.95 3.07 2.34
N PHE A 50 2.93 4.39 2.24
CA PHE A 50 1.71 5.19 2.26
C PHE A 50 1.27 5.47 0.82
N VAL A 51 -0.03 5.43 0.58
CA VAL A 51 -0.64 5.70 -0.72
C VAL A 51 -1.81 6.65 -0.54
N SER A 52 -1.87 7.67 -1.41
CA SER A 52 -3.06 8.50 -1.59
C SER A 52 -3.65 8.18 -2.95
N TYR A 53 -4.85 7.63 -2.96
CA TYR A 53 -5.65 7.45 -4.17
C TYR A 53 -6.52 8.69 -4.37
N GLU A 54 -6.35 9.34 -5.52
CA GLU A 54 -6.84 10.67 -5.79
C GLU A 54 -8.05 10.66 -6.74
N GLU A 55 -8.63 11.84 -6.97
CA GLU A 55 -9.71 12.04 -7.93
C GLU A 55 -9.33 11.48 -9.32
N GLY A 56 -10.28 10.79 -9.94
CA GLY A 56 -10.06 10.00 -11.16
C GLY A 56 -9.90 8.51 -10.90
N SER A 57 -9.76 8.10 -9.64
CA SER A 57 -9.91 6.72 -9.19
C SER A 57 -11.38 6.38 -8.95
N PRO A 58 -11.81 5.10 -9.06
CA PRO A 58 -13.17 4.70 -8.69
C PRO A 58 -13.46 4.85 -7.19
N LEU A 59 -12.43 4.84 -6.36
CA LEU A 59 -12.46 5.14 -4.93
C LEU A 59 -11.29 6.08 -4.60
N THR A 60 -11.54 7.11 -3.80
CA THR A 60 -10.52 8.02 -3.25
C THR A 60 -10.34 7.68 -1.77
N TYR A 61 -9.11 7.35 -1.38
CA TYR A 61 -8.80 6.94 0.00
C TYR A 61 -7.29 6.96 0.26
N SER A 62 -6.94 6.90 1.53
CA SER A 62 -5.58 6.72 2.02
C SER A 62 -5.33 5.25 2.36
N GLU A 63 -4.09 4.80 2.16
CA GLU A 63 -3.68 3.44 2.43
C GLU A 63 -2.29 3.42 3.06
N PHE A 64 -2.09 2.54 4.03
CA PHE A 64 -0.78 2.14 4.52
C PHE A 64 -0.65 0.64 4.39
N LEU A 65 0.41 0.16 3.75
CA LEU A 65 0.66 -1.25 3.56
C LEU A 65 2.11 -1.64 3.85
N VAL A 66 2.27 -2.87 4.29
CA VAL A 66 3.57 -3.56 4.37
C VAL A 66 3.50 -4.79 3.48
N ALA A 67 4.49 -4.95 2.61
CA ALA A 67 4.55 -6.07 1.67
C ALA A 67 5.98 -6.60 1.56
N ARG A 68 6.11 -7.86 1.20
CA ARG A 68 7.39 -8.51 0.94
C ARG A 68 7.41 -9.21 -0.41
N PRO A 69 8.58 -9.31 -1.09
CA PRO A 69 8.71 -10.13 -2.26
C PRO A 69 8.54 -11.61 -1.90
N ILE A 70 7.89 -12.33 -2.81
CA ILE A 70 7.68 -13.79 -2.69
C ILE A 70 7.87 -14.42 -4.06
N SER A 71 8.26 -15.67 -4.08
CA SER A 71 8.24 -16.53 -5.24
C SER A 71 7.33 -17.71 -4.93
N THR A 72 6.36 -17.94 -5.79
CA THR A 72 5.42 -19.05 -5.67
C THR A 72 5.49 -19.92 -6.93
N ASP A 73 5.27 -21.21 -6.75
CA ASP A 73 5.19 -22.14 -7.86
C ASP A 73 4.00 -21.77 -8.76
N GLY A 74 4.24 -21.67 -10.06
CA GLY A 74 3.23 -21.31 -11.05
C GLY A 74 2.97 -19.81 -11.25
N HIS A 75 3.33 -18.92 -10.29
CA HIS A 75 3.05 -17.48 -10.40
C HIS A 75 4.29 -16.60 -10.51
N GLY A 76 5.50 -17.16 -10.33
CA GLY A 76 6.76 -16.44 -10.41
C GLY A 76 6.95 -15.41 -9.27
N ARG A 77 7.68 -14.32 -9.58
CA ARG A 77 7.95 -13.25 -8.61
C ARG A 77 6.73 -12.34 -8.44
N ARG A 78 6.29 -12.20 -7.20
CA ARG A 78 5.18 -11.32 -6.80
C ARG A 78 5.50 -10.64 -5.49
N VAL A 79 4.56 -9.85 -4.98
CA VAL A 79 4.59 -9.36 -3.60
C VAL A 79 3.41 -9.93 -2.83
N SER A 80 3.62 -10.25 -1.57
CA SER A 80 2.55 -10.56 -0.62
C SER A 80 2.42 -9.40 0.35
N ILE A 81 1.21 -8.88 0.50
CA ILE A 81 0.87 -7.82 1.45
C ILE A 81 0.58 -8.49 2.77
N THR A 82 1.39 -8.20 3.78
CA THR A 82 1.28 -8.83 5.11
C THR A 82 0.40 -8.02 6.05
N ASP A 83 0.44 -6.71 5.92
CA ASP A 83 -0.28 -5.77 6.78
C ASP A 83 -0.79 -4.61 5.94
N ILE A 84 -2.06 -4.21 6.12
CA ILE A 84 -2.64 -3.14 5.32
C ILE A 84 -3.87 -2.52 5.98
N TRP A 85 -3.96 -1.20 5.93
CA TRP A 85 -5.10 -0.42 6.39
C TRP A 85 -5.46 0.66 5.40
N VAL A 86 -6.74 1.01 5.40
CA VAL A 86 -7.33 2.07 4.56
C VAL A 86 -8.38 2.85 5.37
N ASP A 87 -8.75 4.04 4.89
CA ASP A 87 -9.85 4.84 5.44
C ASP A 87 -11.18 4.67 4.65
N SER A 88 -11.28 3.66 3.79
CA SER A 88 -12.44 3.40 2.94
C SER A 88 -13.06 2.01 3.19
N PRO A 89 -14.28 1.93 3.74
CA PRO A 89 -14.97 0.64 3.90
C PRO A 89 -15.19 -0.10 2.58
N ALA A 90 -15.47 0.62 1.49
CA ALA A 90 -15.60 0.03 0.16
C ALA A 90 -14.27 -0.59 -0.34
N SER A 91 -13.14 0.05 -0.01
CA SER A 91 -11.81 -0.51 -0.33
C SER A 91 -11.48 -1.73 0.53
N VAL A 92 -11.94 -1.78 1.78
CA VAL A 92 -11.81 -2.97 2.62
C VAL A 92 -12.57 -4.13 1.98
N ALA A 93 -13.87 -3.97 1.73
CA ALA A 93 -14.72 -5.03 1.16
C ALA A 93 -14.16 -5.54 -0.18
N GLY A 94 -13.97 -4.65 -1.15
CA GLY A 94 -13.48 -5.06 -2.46
C GLY A 94 -12.07 -5.65 -2.45
N GLY A 95 -11.16 -5.11 -1.60
CA GLY A 95 -9.81 -5.63 -1.46
C GLY A 95 -9.76 -7.05 -0.91
N ARG A 96 -10.61 -7.35 0.08
CA ARG A 96 -10.72 -8.66 0.70
C ARG A 96 -11.39 -9.67 -0.23
N GLU A 97 -12.55 -9.35 -0.78
CA GLU A 97 -13.34 -10.27 -1.60
C GLU A 97 -12.73 -10.54 -2.98
N LEU A 98 -12.19 -9.53 -3.66
CA LEU A 98 -11.62 -9.70 -5.00
C LEU A 98 -10.23 -10.35 -4.98
N TRP A 99 -9.37 -9.96 -4.00
CA TRP A 99 -7.93 -10.26 -4.07
C TRP A 99 -7.35 -10.87 -2.80
N ALA A 100 -8.16 -11.24 -1.82
CA ALA A 100 -7.72 -11.78 -0.52
C ALA A 100 -6.73 -10.84 0.21
N ILE A 101 -6.76 -9.53 -0.07
CA ILE A 101 -5.90 -8.56 0.59
C ILE A 101 -6.48 -8.27 1.98
N PRO A 102 -5.74 -8.51 3.09
CA PRO A 102 -6.29 -8.48 4.45
C PRO A 102 -6.49 -7.05 4.98
N LYS A 103 -7.20 -6.20 4.25
CA LYS A 103 -7.43 -4.79 4.59
C LYS A 103 -8.23 -4.65 5.89
N GLY A 104 -7.77 -3.71 6.72
CA GLY A 104 -8.49 -3.20 7.88
C GLY A 104 -8.77 -1.71 7.75
N LEU A 105 -9.58 -1.15 8.66
CA LEU A 105 -9.82 0.29 8.73
C LEU A 105 -8.84 0.96 9.68
N ALA A 106 -8.43 2.17 9.32
CA ALA A 106 -7.64 3.08 10.17
C ALA A 106 -7.92 4.53 9.78
N ASP A 107 -7.47 5.45 10.63
CA ASP A 107 -7.54 6.88 10.39
C ASP A 107 -6.18 7.40 9.91
N PHE A 108 -6.21 8.33 8.97
CA PHE A 108 -5.02 8.89 8.34
C PHE A 108 -4.97 10.41 8.42
N THR A 109 -3.76 10.96 8.50
CA THR A 109 -3.50 12.36 8.15
C THR A 109 -2.41 12.42 7.08
N LEU A 110 -2.57 13.36 6.16
CA LEU A 110 -1.61 13.67 5.11
C LEU A 110 -1.45 15.18 5.04
N GLU A 111 -0.23 15.65 5.30
CA GLU A 111 0.14 17.04 5.13
C GLU A 111 1.30 17.15 4.13
N SER A 112 1.23 18.11 3.22
CA SER A 112 2.28 18.33 2.24
C SER A 112 2.64 19.80 2.12
N GLU A 113 3.93 20.08 2.19
CA GLU A 113 4.51 21.40 1.97
C GLU A 113 5.43 21.39 0.73
N HIS A 114 5.37 22.47 -0.04
CA HIS A 114 6.25 22.69 -1.16
C HIS A 114 7.08 23.96 -0.98
N ARG A 115 8.40 23.81 -1.01
CA ARG A 115 9.34 24.94 -0.92
C ARG A 115 10.31 24.91 -2.12
N GLY A 116 9.99 25.70 -3.15
CA GLY A 116 10.76 25.69 -4.39
C GLY A 116 10.70 24.31 -5.08
N PRO A 117 11.86 23.66 -5.33
CA PRO A 117 11.90 22.33 -5.93
C PRO A 117 11.66 21.19 -4.93
N PHE A 118 11.62 21.47 -3.64
CA PHE A 118 11.52 20.47 -2.58
C PHE A 118 10.09 20.26 -2.15
N SER A 119 9.73 19.01 -1.90
CA SER A 119 8.48 18.62 -1.25
C SER A 119 8.78 17.94 0.07
N SER A 120 8.00 18.25 1.11
CA SER A 120 7.93 17.48 2.35
C SER A 120 6.50 16.96 2.48
N THR A 121 6.36 15.68 2.79
CA THR A 121 5.07 15.04 3.00
C THR A 121 5.09 14.28 4.31
N ASP A 122 4.16 14.60 5.19
CA ASP A 122 4.00 14.01 6.51
C ASP A 122 2.75 13.14 6.52
N TRP A 123 2.92 11.89 6.91
CA TRP A 123 1.87 10.90 7.05
C TRP A 123 1.74 10.43 8.48
N THR A 124 0.52 10.24 8.96
CA THR A 124 0.25 9.47 10.17
C THR A 124 -0.86 8.45 9.94
N ILE A 125 -0.80 7.35 10.68
CA ILE A 125 -1.85 6.34 10.73
C ILE A 125 -2.13 5.94 12.18
N THR A 126 -3.42 5.86 12.54
CA THR A 126 -3.88 5.41 13.86
C THR A 126 -5.02 4.41 13.71
N GLN A 127 -5.08 3.42 14.61
CA GLN A 127 -6.25 2.55 14.79
C GLN A 127 -6.99 3.00 16.06
N GLY A 128 -8.09 3.70 15.88
CA GLY A 128 -8.76 4.39 16.98
C GLY A 128 -7.82 5.37 17.66
N ARG A 129 -7.42 5.10 18.93
CA ARG A 129 -6.49 5.96 19.68
C ARG A 129 -5.04 5.48 19.66
N THR A 130 -4.76 4.34 19.03
CA THR A 130 -3.42 3.74 19.03
C THR A 130 -2.65 4.16 17.80
N PRO A 131 -1.52 4.88 17.93
CA PRO A 131 -0.64 5.15 16.81
C PRO A 131 -0.09 3.84 16.22
N VAL A 132 -0.07 3.74 14.91
CA VAL A 132 0.55 2.63 14.18
C VAL A 132 1.93 3.05 13.67
N ALA A 133 1.96 4.13 12.89
CA ALA A 133 3.19 4.70 12.35
C ALA A 133 2.99 6.16 11.92
N ALA A 134 4.10 6.88 11.87
CA ALA A 134 4.20 8.17 11.19
C ALA A 134 5.45 8.18 10.29
N ALA A 135 5.42 8.97 9.22
CA ALA A 135 6.58 9.12 8.35
C ALA A 135 6.61 10.49 7.67
N THR A 136 7.80 11.09 7.63
CA THR A 136 8.09 12.28 6.83
C THR A 136 8.91 11.88 5.60
N PHE A 137 8.45 12.23 4.42
CA PHE A 137 9.17 12.04 3.17
C PHE A 137 9.60 13.37 2.57
N LYS A 138 10.86 13.48 2.16
CA LYS A 138 11.40 14.65 1.46
C LYS A 138 11.93 14.25 0.10
N ASP A 139 11.46 14.90 -0.96
CA ASP A 139 11.88 14.66 -2.34
C ASP A 139 12.08 15.95 -3.14
N VAL A 140 12.61 15.81 -4.35
CA VAL A 140 12.80 16.91 -5.32
C VAL A 140 11.85 16.70 -6.48
N SER A 141 10.65 17.24 -6.39
CA SER A 141 9.50 16.89 -7.22
C SER A 141 9.53 17.34 -8.69
N ARG A 142 10.48 18.21 -9.12
CA ARG A 142 10.42 18.85 -10.46
C ARG A 142 11.13 18.09 -11.58
N ALA A 143 11.94 17.07 -11.30
CA ALA A 143 12.82 16.46 -12.30
C ALA A 143 12.46 15.02 -12.70
N ALA A 144 11.31 14.51 -12.29
CA ALA A 144 10.99 13.11 -12.49
C ALA A 144 10.44 12.81 -13.89
N VAL A 145 11.06 11.85 -14.54
CA VAL A 145 10.56 11.25 -15.77
C VAL A 145 9.48 10.21 -15.44
N ARG A 146 8.46 10.13 -16.25
CA ARG A 146 7.44 9.09 -16.14
C ARG A 146 7.98 7.77 -16.67
N LEU A 147 7.96 6.74 -15.84
CA LEU A 147 8.42 5.40 -16.16
C LEU A 147 7.26 4.41 -16.04
N PRO A 148 7.17 3.41 -16.94
CA PRO A 148 6.22 2.33 -16.81
C PRO A 148 6.65 1.38 -15.69
N PHE A 149 5.67 0.71 -15.06
CA PHE A 149 5.90 -0.38 -14.13
C PHE A 149 4.90 -1.51 -14.34
N LYS A 150 5.32 -2.71 -14.00
CA LYS A 150 4.48 -3.92 -13.98
C LYS A 150 4.91 -4.82 -12.84
N GLY A 151 3.93 -5.38 -12.16
CA GLY A 151 4.12 -6.32 -11.05
C GLY A 151 2.84 -7.09 -10.78
N GLY A 152 2.79 -7.74 -9.65
CA GLY A 152 1.56 -8.41 -9.21
C GLY A 152 1.66 -8.82 -7.75
N THR A 153 0.50 -9.08 -7.18
CA THR A 153 0.34 -9.64 -5.85
C THR A 153 0.00 -11.12 -5.92
N TRP A 154 0.39 -11.83 -4.90
CA TRP A 154 -0.14 -13.13 -4.51
C TRP A 154 -0.51 -13.05 -3.04
N GLN A 155 -1.70 -13.47 -2.70
CA GLN A 155 -2.19 -13.50 -1.33
C GLN A 155 -2.65 -14.90 -0.99
N PRO A 156 -2.31 -15.41 0.22
CA PRO A 156 -2.97 -16.57 0.76
C PRO A 156 -4.46 -16.27 0.93
N GLY A 157 -5.28 -17.30 0.90
CA GLY A 157 -6.71 -17.14 1.12
C GLY A 157 -7.02 -16.60 2.51
N ILE A 158 -8.11 -15.87 2.59
CA ILE A 158 -8.73 -15.37 3.82
C ILE A 158 -10.19 -15.83 3.88
N ASP A 159 -10.88 -15.61 4.99
CA ASP A 159 -12.29 -16.04 5.15
C ASP A 159 -13.19 -15.49 4.05
N ASP A 160 -12.99 -14.23 3.65
CA ASP A 160 -13.76 -13.58 2.56
C ASP A 160 -13.57 -14.24 1.17
N THR A 161 -12.60 -15.13 1.04
CA THR A 161 -12.34 -15.90 -0.20
C THR A 161 -12.42 -17.41 0.01
N ASP A 162 -13.11 -17.88 1.06
CA ASP A 162 -13.22 -19.29 1.43
C ASP A 162 -11.84 -19.98 1.53
N GLY A 163 -10.81 -19.26 2.01
CA GLY A 163 -9.45 -19.73 2.11
C GLY A 163 -8.72 -19.90 0.76
N GLN A 164 -9.29 -19.44 -0.35
CA GLN A 164 -8.67 -19.55 -1.67
C GLN A 164 -7.66 -18.43 -1.91
N GLU A 165 -6.46 -18.79 -2.37
CA GLU A 165 -5.46 -17.82 -2.79
C GLU A 165 -5.96 -16.95 -3.96
N ARG A 166 -5.43 -15.74 -4.03
CA ARG A 166 -5.72 -14.79 -5.11
C ARG A 166 -4.44 -14.16 -5.64
N THR A 167 -4.46 -13.91 -6.94
CA THR A 167 -3.42 -13.11 -7.61
C THR A 167 -4.05 -11.90 -8.27
N ALA A 168 -3.31 -10.81 -8.32
CA ALA A 168 -3.69 -9.64 -9.11
C ALA A 168 -2.48 -9.11 -9.88
N THR A 169 -2.73 -8.45 -10.99
CA THR A 169 -1.72 -7.76 -11.79
C THR A 169 -1.77 -6.28 -11.54
N LEU A 170 -0.62 -5.69 -11.35
CA LEU A 170 -0.42 -4.25 -11.21
C LEU A 170 0.38 -3.77 -12.42
N GLN A 171 -0.16 -2.85 -13.19
CA GLN A 171 0.55 -2.23 -14.31
C GLN A 171 0.16 -0.78 -14.50
N GLY A 172 1.13 0.03 -14.87
CA GLY A 172 0.89 1.46 -15.03
C GLY A 172 2.14 2.26 -15.31
N SER A 173 2.08 3.53 -14.94
CA SER A 173 3.23 4.44 -15.01
C SER A 173 3.18 5.47 -13.88
N SER A 174 4.34 5.93 -13.45
CA SER A 174 4.48 6.95 -12.42
C SER A 174 5.72 7.82 -12.68
N LYS A 175 5.79 8.97 -12.00
CA LYS A 175 7.02 9.73 -11.87
C LYS A 175 7.77 9.20 -10.66
N ALA A 176 8.82 8.41 -10.89
CA ALA A 176 9.64 7.84 -9.83
C ALA A 176 10.71 8.84 -9.36
N LEU A 177 10.77 9.07 -8.06
CA LEU A 177 11.66 10.01 -7.39
C LEU A 177 12.36 9.31 -6.22
N PRO A 178 13.69 9.45 -6.05
CA PRO A 178 14.30 9.11 -4.78
C PRO A 178 13.78 10.07 -3.70
N ALA A 179 13.61 9.56 -2.50
CA ALA A 179 13.18 10.32 -1.35
C ALA A 179 14.06 10.02 -0.13
N ARG A 180 14.11 10.95 0.82
CA ARG A 180 14.58 10.67 2.18
C ARG A 180 13.37 10.50 3.06
N ALA A 181 13.34 9.43 3.85
CA ALA A 181 12.26 9.17 4.78
C ALA A 181 12.78 9.13 6.22
N HIS A 182 11.97 9.66 7.12
CA HIS A 182 12.10 9.47 8.56
C HIS A 182 10.81 8.80 9.03
N TRP A 183 10.96 7.70 9.78
CA TRP A 183 9.83 6.92 10.28
C TRP A 183 9.81 6.94 11.81
N ASP A 184 8.62 7.08 12.35
CA ASP A 184 8.28 6.84 13.74
C ASP A 184 7.24 5.71 13.77
N ILE A 185 7.68 4.51 14.14
CA ILE A 185 6.86 3.30 14.14
C ILE A 185 6.64 2.89 15.60
N ASN A 186 5.37 2.73 15.98
CA ASN A 186 5.04 2.24 17.32
C ASN A 186 5.60 0.80 17.50
N PRO A 187 6.57 0.59 18.39
CA PRO A 187 7.19 -0.72 18.58
C PRO A 187 6.21 -1.78 19.12
N ASP A 188 5.16 -1.34 19.83
CA ASP A 188 4.11 -2.19 20.38
C ASP A 188 2.89 -2.31 19.45
N GLY A 189 2.96 -1.67 18.27
CA GLY A 189 1.90 -1.67 17.26
C GLY A 189 2.01 -2.87 16.30
N PRO A 190 1.02 -3.01 15.39
CA PRO A 190 0.93 -4.17 14.50
C PRO A 190 2.10 -4.31 13.52
N VAL A 191 2.81 -3.21 13.22
CA VAL A 191 4.02 -3.21 12.37
C VAL A 191 5.29 -2.91 13.17
N GLY A 192 5.26 -3.12 14.49
CA GLY A 192 6.38 -2.87 15.41
C GLY A 192 7.67 -3.59 15.02
N PHE A 193 7.58 -4.68 14.27
CA PHE A 193 8.74 -5.41 13.74
C PHE A 193 9.60 -4.57 12.74
N LEU A 194 9.06 -3.48 12.23
CA LEU A 194 9.79 -2.51 11.43
C LEU A 194 10.46 -1.43 12.28
N ALA A 195 10.06 -1.27 13.55
CA ALA A 195 10.69 -0.31 14.46
C ALA A 195 12.16 -0.71 14.68
N GLY A 196 13.07 0.23 14.41
CA GLY A 196 14.51 -0.04 14.46
C GLY A 196 15.07 -0.90 13.31
N ALA A 197 14.25 -1.37 12.38
CA ALA A 197 14.73 -2.06 11.18
C ALA A 197 15.53 -1.11 10.28
N ARG A 198 16.60 -1.64 9.65
CA ARG A 198 17.45 -0.84 8.78
C ARG A 198 16.69 -0.39 7.53
N GLN A 199 16.55 0.92 7.34
CA GLN A 199 16.07 1.52 6.10
C GLN A 199 17.14 1.38 5.00
N LEU A 200 16.76 0.87 3.84
CA LEU A 200 17.66 0.64 2.71
C LEU A 200 17.57 1.77 1.68
N ALA A 201 16.34 2.14 1.30
CA ALA A 201 16.06 3.17 0.31
C ALA A 201 14.62 3.65 0.46
N SER A 202 14.37 4.90 0.05
CA SER A 202 13.02 5.46 0.02
C SER A 202 12.75 6.13 -1.33
N PHE A 203 11.50 6.06 -1.78
CA PHE A 203 11.06 6.54 -3.07
C PHE A 203 9.67 7.18 -2.96
N ARG A 204 9.41 8.14 -3.85
CA ARG A 204 8.05 8.58 -4.15
C ARG A 204 7.72 8.21 -5.58
N GLN A 205 6.55 7.63 -5.78
CA GLN A 205 5.93 7.45 -7.10
C GLN A 205 4.79 8.45 -7.22
N ALA A 206 5.10 9.63 -7.79
CA ALA A 206 4.14 10.70 -7.93
C ALA A 206 3.26 10.52 -9.16
N ALA A 207 2.01 10.95 -9.04
CA ALA A 207 1.03 10.97 -10.12
C ALA A 207 0.99 9.63 -10.89
N PHE A 208 0.93 8.52 -10.18
CA PHE A 208 0.78 7.23 -10.84
C PHE A 208 -0.59 7.13 -11.51
N ARG A 209 -0.61 6.33 -12.57
CA ARG A 209 -1.84 5.85 -13.21
C ARG A 209 -1.65 4.36 -13.41
N MET A 210 -2.52 3.55 -12.81
CA MET A 210 -2.38 2.10 -12.85
C MET A 210 -3.71 1.40 -12.97
N SER A 211 -3.63 0.16 -13.45
CA SER A 211 -4.70 -0.83 -13.37
C SER A 211 -4.29 -1.90 -12.38
N PHE A 212 -5.21 -2.32 -11.53
CA PHE A 212 -5.06 -3.38 -10.56
C PHE A 212 -6.22 -4.37 -10.68
N GLY A 213 -5.88 -5.66 -10.89
CA GLY A 213 -6.87 -6.72 -11.05
C GLY A 213 -6.37 -7.92 -11.85
#